data_9a52dd716af1670cbb24de28df45c303
#
_entry.id   9a52dd716af1670cbb24de28df45c303
#
_cell.length_a   1.000
_cell.length_b   1.000
_cell.length_c   1.000
_cell.angle_alpha   90.00
_cell.angle_beta   90.00
_cell.angle_gamma   90.00
#
_symmetry.space_group_name_H-M   'P 1'
#
loop_
_entity.id
_entity.type
_entity.pdbx_description
1 polymer ?
#
loop_
_entity_poly.entity_id
_entity_poly.type
_entity_poly.pdbx_seq_one_letter_code
_entity_poly.pdbx_strand_id
1 'polypeptide(L)'
;MGSMIRENKQQMSDLYTKIANQIAGELPKDWTNMSVGFLVDESGFDTYLIYYSTDCGKSYRDFMEEVFDMDEPAEGVFEAKETCLELREVCKKSRDVWTGFALRVNRLGEFSADFSYEPIASFTPMQLRFWRGRYLK
;
A
#
# COMPACT_ATOMS: atom_id res chain seq x y z
N MET A 1 1.72 -24.78 -16.46
CA MET A 1 2.04 -24.43 -15.05
C MET A 1 2.94 -23.22 -14.97
N GLY A 2 4.10 -23.19 -15.65
CA GLY A 2 5.01 -22.04 -15.63
C GLY A 2 4.42 -20.75 -16.17
N SER A 3 3.55 -20.80 -17.18
CA SER A 3 2.94 -19.62 -17.78
C SER A 3 1.94 -18.95 -16.82
N MET A 4 1.20 -19.70 -16.02
CA MET A 4 0.25 -19.14 -15.05
C MET A 4 0.98 -18.38 -13.93
N ILE A 5 2.11 -18.92 -13.47
CA ILE A 5 2.92 -18.25 -12.45
C ILE A 5 3.51 -16.95 -13.00
N ARG A 6 3.98 -16.95 -14.23
CA ARG A 6 4.52 -15.74 -14.89
C ARG A 6 3.45 -14.68 -15.10
N GLU A 7 2.27 -15.08 -15.57
CA GLU A 7 1.14 -14.18 -15.78
C GLU A 7 0.70 -13.54 -14.48
N ASN A 8 0.63 -14.33 -13.38
CA ASN A 8 0.27 -13.83 -12.07
C ASN A 8 1.30 -12.82 -11.54
N LYS A 9 2.59 -13.12 -11.68
CA LYS A 9 3.66 -12.19 -11.27
C LYS A 9 3.62 -10.90 -12.06
N GLN A 10 3.40 -10.98 -13.38
CA GLN A 10 3.31 -9.81 -14.23
C GLN A 10 2.08 -8.97 -13.86
N GLN A 11 0.94 -9.62 -13.64
CA GLN A 11 -0.28 -8.95 -13.23
C GLN A 11 -0.10 -8.24 -11.88
N MET A 12 0.56 -8.89 -10.92
CA MET A 12 0.83 -8.27 -9.63
C MET A 12 1.77 -7.08 -9.77
N SER A 13 2.84 -7.21 -10.56
CA SER A 13 3.76 -6.12 -10.82
C SER A 13 3.07 -4.91 -11.46
N ASP A 14 2.16 -5.16 -12.41
CA ASP A 14 1.38 -4.11 -13.05
C ASP A 14 0.48 -3.40 -12.03
N LEU A 15 -0.11 -4.14 -11.09
CA LEU A 15 -0.94 -3.56 -10.03
C LEU A 15 -0.10 -2.73 -9.05
N TYR A 16 1.10 -3.17 -8.69
CA TYR A 16 2.01 -2.38 -7.85
C TYR A 16 2.35 -1.05 -8.53
N THR A 17 2.68 -1.09 -9.80
CA THR A 17 2.99 0.11 -10.60
C THR A 17 1.78 1.05 -10.65
N LYS A 18 0.60 0.49 -10.84
CA LYS A 18 -0.65 1.26 -10.88
C LYS A 18 -0.91 1.96 -9.55
N ILE A 19 -0.79 1.25 -8.43
CA ILE A 19 -0.95 1.82 -7.09
C ILE A 19 0.05 2.97 -6.89
N ALA A 20 1.32 2.74 -7.18
CA ALA A 20 2.36 3.73 -7.01
C ALA A 20 2.09 5.00 -7.83
N ASN A 21 1.68 4.85 -9.09
CA ASN A 21 1.41 5.99 -9.96
C ASN A 21 0.16 6.77 -9.52
N GLN A 22 -0.88 6.06 -9.09
CA GLN A 22 -2.11 6.70 -8.60
C GLN A 22 -1.83 7.56 -7.36
N ILE A 23 -1.00 7.08 -6.45
CA ILE A 23 -0.64 7.81 -5.23
C ILE A 23 0.37 8.93 -5.54
N ALA A 24 1.38 8.64 -6.36
CA ALA A 24 2.41 9.61 -6.70
C ALA A 24 1.83 10.89 -7.33
N GLY A 25 0.77 10.75 -8.11
CA GLY A 25 0.08 11.89 -8.71
C GLY A 25 -0.56 12.84 -7.70
N GLU A 26 -0.82 12.35 -6.49
CA GLU A 26 -1.47 13.13 -5.42
C GLU A 26 -0.47 13.68 -4.40
N LEU A 27 0.75 13.12 -4.33
CA LEU A 27 1.76 13.54 -3.36
C LEU A 27 2.38 14.89 -3.72
N PRO A 28 2.93 15.63 -2.73
CA PRO A 28 3.72 16.81 -3.01
C PRO A 28 4.86 16.49 -3.98
N LYS A 29 5.20 17.45 -4.85
CA LYS A 29 6.17 17.23 -5.94
C LYS A 29 7.57 16.83 -5.47
N ASP A 30 7.92 17.18 -4.25
CA ASP A 30 9.23 16.89 -3.66
C ASP A 30 9.30 15.57 -2.89
N TRP A 31 8.30 14.70 -3.04
CA TRP A 31 8.33 13.39 -2.38
C TRP A 31 9.53 12.57 -2.86
N THR A 32 10.17 11.87 -1.94
CA THR A 32 11.31 11.00 -2.21
C THR A 32 10.99 9.53 -2.01
N ASN A 33 10.14 9.23 -1.03
CA ASN A 33 9.77 7.87 -0.67
C ASN A 33 8.29 7.82 -0.31
N MET A 34 7.63 6.73 -0.64
CA MET A 34 6.28 6.46 -0.16
C MET A 34 6.19 5.05 0.39
N SER A 35 5.31 4.86 1.35
CA SER A 35 5.00 3.56 1.92
C SER A 35 3.48 3.43 2.02
N VAL A 36 2.95 2.39 1.39
CA VAL A 36 1.50 2.16 1.28
C VAL A 36 1.18 0.86 1.99
N GLY A 37 0.17 0.88 2.85
CA GLY A 37 -0.29 -0.32 3.55
C GLY A 37 -1.76 -0.57 3.35
N PHE A 38 -2.13 -1.83 3.22
CA PHE A 38 -3.51 -2.28 3.14
C PHE A 38 -3.65 -3.52 4.01
N LEU A 39 -4.41 -3.41 5.09
CA LEU A 39 -4.56 -4.45 6.09
C LEU A 39 -6.03 -4.84 6.20
N VAL A 40 -6.32 -6.13 6.38
CA VAL A 40 -7.68 -6.63 6.53
C VAL A 40 -7.77 -7.49 7.78
N ASP A 41 -8.73 -7.18 8.65
CA ASP A 41 -8.94 -7.95 9.87
C ASP A 41 -9.86 -9.17 9.65
N GLU A 42 -10.06 -9.96 10.70
CA GLU A 42 -10.90 -11.16 10.65
C GLU A 42 -12.37 -10.87 10.33
N SER A 43 -12.84 -9.66 10.62
CA SER A 43 -14.21 -9.23 10.33
C SER A 43 -14.39 -8.73 8.90
N GLY A 44 -13.29 -8.63 8.14
CA GLY A 44 -13.31 -8.10 6.78
C GLY A 44 -13.18 -6.59 6.69
N PHE A 45 -12.97 -5.90 7.80
CA PHE A 45 -12.67 -4.46 7.78
C PHE A 45 -11.25 -4.23 7.31
N ASP A 46 -11.06 -3.19 6.49
CA ASP A 46 -9.75 -2.82 6.01
C ASP A 46 -9.24 -1.54 6.65
N THR A 47 -7.91 -1.42 6.69
CA THR A 47 -7.23 -0.18 7.07
C THR A 47 -6.24 0.15 5.96
N TYR A 48 -6.34 1.37 5.45
CA TYR A 48 -5.54 1.84 4.33
C TYR A 48 -4.61 2.95 4.82
N LEU A 49 -3.31 2.77 4.59
CA LEU A 49 -2.27 3.64 5.12
C LEU A 49 -1.41 4.17 3.97
N ILE A 50 -1.14 5.47 3.98
CA ILE A 50 -0.21 6.09 3.03
C ILE A 50 0.71 7.04 3.81
N TYR A 51 2.00 6.80 3.71
CA TYR A 51 3.04 7.65 4.28
C TYR A 51 4.00 8.07 3.19
N TYR A 52 4.55 9.26 3.29
CA TYR A 52 5.56 9.73 2.35
C TYR A 52 6.66 10.50 3.08
N SER A 53 7.81 10.57 2.42
CA SER A 53 8.97 11.31 2.91
C SER A 53 9.41 12.29 1.83
N THR A 54 9.96 13.43 2.26
CA THR A 54 10.60 14.42 1.38
C THR A 54 12.09 14.54 1.67
N ASP A 55 12.61 13.72 2.59
CA ASP A 55 14.00 13.78 3.05
C ASP A 55 14.70 12.42 2.96
N CYS A 56 14.41 11.66 1.91
CA CYS A 56 14.99 10.35 1.62
C CYS A 56 14.75 9.31 2.72
N GLY A 57 13.58 9.35 3.34
CA GLY A 57 13.17 8.36 4.32
C GLY A 57 13.63 8.62 5.74
N LYS A 58 14.19 9.81 6.02
CA LYS A 58 14.59 10.18 7.38
C LYS A 58 13.38 10.45 8.26
N SER A 59 12.33 11.01 7.70
CA SER A 59 11.06 11.22 8.37
C SER A 59 9.91 10.97 7.40
N TYR A 60 8.74 10.58 7.94
CA TYR A 60 7.55 10.28 7.16
C TYR A 60 6.37 11.09 7.66
N ARG A 61 5.49 11.45 6.74
CA ARG A 61 4.23 12.14 7.01
C ARG A 61 3.06 11.24 6.67
N ASP A 62 2.00 11.33 7.46
CA ASP A 62 0.76 10.59 7.22
C ASP A 62 -0.06 11.33 6.17
N PHE A 63 -0.08 10.80 4.95
CA PHE A 63 -0.77 11.45 3.85
C PHE A 63 -2.30 11.36 3.98
N MET A 64 -2.82 10.30 4.60
CA MET A 64 -4.27 10.18 4.81
C MET A 64 -4.79 11.30 5.72
N GLU A 65 -4.02 11.71 6.73
CA GLU A 65 -4.38 12.87 7.55
C GLU A 65 -4.40 14.15 6.72
N GLU A 66 -3.41 14.33 5.83
CA GLU A 66 -3.36 15.51 4.95
C GLU A 66 -4.54 15.53 3.96
N VAL A 67 -4.94 14.38 3.45
CA VAL A 67 -6.06 14.24 2.52
C VAL A 67 -7.38 14.69 3.17
N PHE A 68 -7.59 14.36 4.44
CA PHE A 68 -8.81 14.77 5.14
C PHE A 68 -8.92 16.28 5.32
N ASP A 69 -7.79 16.98 5.31
CA ASP A 69 -7.76 18.44 5.45
C ASP A 69 -7.77 19.18 4.10
N MET A 70 -7.80 18.46 2.99
CA MET A 70 -7.83 19.06 1.64
C MET A 70 -9.23 19.50 1.26
N ASP A 71 -9.33 20.69 0.60
CA ASP A 71 -10.59 21.19 0.06
C ASP A 71 -11.08 20.38 -1.14
N GLU A 72 -10.16 19.78 -1.89
CA GLU A 72 -10.48 18.98 -3.08
C GLU A 72 -10.20 17.51 -2.81
N PRO A 73 -11.04 16.59 -3.35
CA PRO A 73 -10.80 15.15 -3.16
C PRO A 73 -9.53 14.69 -3.88
N ALA A 74 -8.75 13.86 -3.20
CA ALA A 74 -7.57 13.20 -3.78
C ALA A 74 -8.03 11.91 -4.45
N GLU A 75 -8.54 12.01 -5.67
CA GLU A 75 -9.13 10.87 -6.39
C GLU A 75 -8.16 9.70 -6.55
N GLY A 76 -6.88 9.99 -6.83
CA GLY A 76 -5.85 8.95 -6.98
C GLY A 76 -5.66 8.09 -5.75
N VAL A 77 -5.89 8.65 -4.55
CA VAL A 77 -5.81 7.89 -3.29
C VAL A 77 -6.92 6.85 -3.23
N PHE A 78 -8.14 7.22 -3.60
CA PHE A 78 -9.28 6.30 -3.58
C PHE A 78 -9.18 5.26 -4.70
N GLU A 79 -8.71 5.67 -5.87
CA GLU A 79 -8.44 4.74 -6.97
C GLU A 79 -7.38 3.70 -6.60
N ALA A 80 -6.33 4.11 -5.89
CA ALA A 80 -5.29 3.22 -5.42
C ALA A 80 -5.83 2.21 -4.39
N LYS A 81 -6.78 2.61 -3.56
CA LYS A 81 -7.44 1.69 -2.64
C LYS A 81 -8.19 0.60 -3.40
N GLU A 82 -8.93 0.98 -4.44
CA GLU A 82 -9.62 0.03 -5.31
C GLU A 82 -8.64 -0.93 -5.98
N THR A 83 -7.47 -0.42 -6.38
CA THR A 83 -6.42 -1.25 -6.96
C THR A 83 -5.85 -2.24 -5.93
N CYS A 84 -5.73 -1.85 -4.66
CA CYS A 84 -5.33 -2.76 -3.58
C CYS A 84 -6.36 -3.89 -3.40
N LEU A 85 -7.65 -3.57 -3.49
CA LEU A 85 -8.71 -4.57 -3.43
C LEU A 85 -8.63 -5.55 -4.63
N GLU A 86 -8.36 -5.02 -5.82
CA GLU A 86 -8.15 -5.83 -7.02
C GLU A 86 -6.96 -6.77 -6.84
N LEU A 87 -5.84 -6.27 -6.30
CA LEU A 87 -4.67 -7.09 -5.99
C LEU A 87 -5.03 -8.23 -5.04
N ARG A 88 -5.81 -7.94 -4.02
CA ARG A 88 -6.24 -8.95 -3.05
C ARG A 88 -7.07 -10.04 -3.73
N GLU A 89 -7.98 -9.65 -4.63
CA GLU A 89 -8.79 -10.62 -5.37
C GLU A 89 -7.95 -11.50 -6.30
N VAL A 90 -6.96 -10.92 -6.96
CA VAL A 90 -6.02 -11.68 -7.81
C VAL A 90 -5.27 -12.72 -6.96
N CYS A 91 -4.80 -12.33 -5.79
CA CYS A 91 -4.08 -13.23 -4.88
C CYS A 91 -4.99 -14.33 -4.32
N LYS A 92 -6.24 -14.00 -3.99
CA LYS A 92 -7.22 -15.00 -3.52
C LYS A 92 -7.47 -16.08 -4.54
N LYS A 93 -7.56 -15.74 -5.82
CA LYS A 93 -7.74 -16.71 -6.90
C LYS A 93 -6.59 -17.70 -6.98
N SER A 94 -5.40 -17.30 -6.57
CA SER A 94 -4.23 -18.16 -6.47
C SER A 94 -4.07 -18.78 -5.07
N ARG A 95 -5.10 -18.70 -4.24
CA ARG A 95 -5.11 -19.19 -2.85
C ARG A 95 -4.09 -18.51 -1.94
N ASP A 96 -3.67 -17.31 -2.32
CA ASP A 96 -2.75 -16.49 -1.53
C ASP A 96 -3.56 -15.42 -0.81
N VAL A 97 -4.11 -15.79 0.35
CA VAL A 97 -4.99 -14.92 1.12
C VAL A 97 -4.20 -14.23 2.23
N TRP A 98 -3.62 -13.09 1.88
CA TRP A 98 -2.84 -12.30 2.83
C TRP A 98 -3.76 -11.40 3.70
N THR A 99 -3.28 -11.05 4.88
CA THR A 99 -3.95 -10.12 5.80
C THR A 99 -3.35 -8.73 5.73
N GLY A 100 -2.14 -8.60 5.20
CA GLY A 100 -1.47 -7.32 5.06
C GLY A 100 -0.64 -7.25 3.79
N PHE A 101 -0.63 -6.06 3.20
CA PHE A 101 0.16 -5.72 2.03
C PHE A 101 0.88 -4.40 2.30
N ALA A 102 2.16 -4.33 1.98
CA ALA A 102 2.95 -3.11 2.08
C ALA A 102 3.74 -2.91 0.80
N LEU A 103 3.62 -1.73 0.22
CA LEU A 103 4.35 -1.33 -0.98
C LEU A 103 5.22 -0.12 -0.64
N ARG A 104 6.52 -0.24 -0.85
CA ARG A 104 7.47 0.84 -0.63
C ARG A 104 8.08 1.24 -1.97
N VAL A 105 8.06 2.52 -2.28
CA VAL A 105 8.53 3.04 -3.57
C VAL A 105 9.40 4.26 -3.31
N ASN A 106 10.51 4.37 -4.03
CA ASN A 106 11.31 5.59 -4.00
C ASN A 106 11.14 6.37 -5.31
N ARG A 107 11.69 7.57 -5.34
CA ARG A 107 11.56 8.49 -6.48
C ARG A 107 12.19 7.95 -7.76
N LEU A 108 13.15 7.03 -7.64
CA LEU A 108 13.80 6.39 -8.78
C LEU A 108 12.96 5.28 -9.40
N GLY A 109 11.82 4.96 -8.79
CA GLY A 109 10.95 3.87 -9.25
C GLY A 109 11.33 2.50 -8.70
N GLU A 110 12.31 2.43 -7.81
CA GLU A 110 12.62 1.18 -7.13
C GLU A 110 11.52 0.89 -6.12
N PHE A 111 11.09 -0.36 -6.04
CA PHE A 111 10.00 -0.72 -5.13
C PHE A 111 10.24 -2.08 -4.48
N SER A 112 9.57 -2.29 -3.34
CA SER A 112 9.47 -3.59 -2.70
C SER A 112 8.02 -3.80 -2.24
N ALA A 113 7.52 -5.00 -2.44
CA ALA A 113 6.19 -5.40 -2.00
C ALA A 113 6.35 -6.52 -0.97
N ASP A 114 5.60 -6.41 0.12
CA ASP A 114 5.67 -7.37 1.22
C ASP A 114 4.26 -7.77 1.64
N PHE A 115 4.08 -9.04 1.99
CA PHE A 115 2.80 -9.57 2.43
C PHE A 115 2.92 -10.20 3.81
N SER A 116 1.88 -10.05 4.62
CA SER A 116 1.78 -10.71 5.91
C SER A 116 0.53 -11.57 5.95
N TYR A 117 0.60 -12.64 6.73
CA TYR A 117 -0.45 -13.67 6.77
C TYR A 117 -0.96 -13.91 8.19
N GLU A 118 -0.43 -13.22 9.17
CA GLU A 118 -0.88 -13.35 10.55
C GLU A 118 -2.30 -12.82 10.71
N PRO A 119 -3.19 -13.56 11.37
CA PRO A 119 -4.55 -13.09 11.59
C PRO A 119 -4.57 -11.78 12.39
N ILE A 120 -5.42 -10.86 11.98
CA ILE A 120 -5.62 -9.59 12.66
C ILE A 120 -7.03 -9.61 13.25
N ALA A 121 -7.14 -9.72 14.58
CA ALA A 121 -8.44 -9.76 15.25
C ALA A 121 -9.17 -8.42 15.12
N SER A 122 -8.45 -7.32 15.35
CA SER A 122 -8.96 -5.96 15.20
C SER A 122 -7.79 -5.00 15.07
N PHE A 123 -8.04 -3.85 14.47
CA PHE A 123 -7.00 -2.83 14.34
C PHE A 123 -6.84 -2.08 15.65
N THR A 124 -5.63 -2.12 16.20
CA THR A 124 -5.28 -1.42 17.45
C THR A 124 -4.17 -0.42 17.16
N PRO A 125 -4.01 0.61 18.02
CA PRO A 125 -2.87 1.53 17.89
C PRO A 125 -1.52 0.81 17.91
N MET A 126 -1.42 -0.29 18.66
CA MET A 126 -0.19 -1.08 18.72
C MET A 126 0.13 -1.74 17.38
N GLN A 127 -0.85 -2.31 16.70
CA GLN A 127 -0.65 -2.93 15.39
C GLN A 127 -0.21 -1.91 14.35
N LEU A 128 -0.80 -0.72 14.36
CA LEU A 128 -0.41 0.36 13.46
C LEU A 128 1.00 0.86 13.76
N ARG A 129 1.37 0.88 15.05
CA ARG A 129 2.74 1.25 15.46
C ARG A 129 3.75 0.23 14.97
N PHE A 130 3.44 -1.09 15.05
CA PHE A 130 4.30 -2.15 14.51
C PHE A 130 4.47 -1.99 13.02
N TRP A 131 3.38 -1.73 12.29
CA TRP A 131 3.44 -1.53 10.85
C TRP A 131 4.35 -0.36 10.50
N ARG A 132 4.16 0.78 11.16
CA ARG A 132 5.00 1.96 10.94
C ARG A 132 6.47 1.68 11.23
N GLY A 133 6.75 1.01 12.34
CA GLY A 133 8.13 0.66 12.71
C GLY A 133 8.82 -0.26 11.70
N ARG A 134 8.05 -1.08 11.02
CA ARG A 134 8.57 -2.02 10.01
C ARG A 134 8.74 -1.36 8.64
N TYR A 135 7.81 -0.51 8.24
CA TYR A 135 7.73 -0.01 6.85
C TYR A 135 8.08 1.47 6.68
N LEU A 136 8.29 2.21 7.75
CA LEU A 136 8.72 3.61 7.69
C LEU A 136 10.18 3.73 8.17
N LYS A 137 11.07 3.20 7.37
CA LYS A 137 12.51 3.26 7.68
C LYS A 137 13.28 3.93 6.56
#